data_57cba653326cd53f757796775ff26cd7
#
_entry.id   57cba653326cd53f757796775ff26cd7
#
_cell.length_a   1.000
_cell.length_b   1.000
_cell.length_c   1.000
_cell.angle_alpha   90.00
_cell.angle_beta   90.00
_cell.angle_gamma   90.00
#
_symmetry.space_group_name_H-M   'P 1'
#
loop_
_entity.id
_entity.type
_entity.pdbx_description
1 polymer ?
#
loop_
_entity_poly.entity_id
_entity_poly.type
_entity_poly.pdbx_seq_one_letter_code
_entity_poly.pdbx_strand_id
1 'polypeptide(L)'
;MNSKIIIGYLSVLGLSFFLYAVKPGASYFSLLPLLMIIFPFIVGHRVKLTFSLQDFSMGFGAALMVLLPYYLIFGGTGKTITSYTLIFQILSVAFPEEFFFRGFLQDLIGKNLRAVFVASMLFSLAHLPKALFTGEWILLLSFFPSLIMGWLYMKTDNILPCVLFHFLANLVYQY
;
A
#
# COMPACT_ATOMS: atom_id res chain seq x y z
N MET A 1 21.95 1.97 -2.42
CA MET A 1 20.53 2.37 -2.16
C MET A 1 20.57 3.73 -1.48
N ASN A 2 19.69 4.66 -1.87
CA ASN A 2 19.64 6.02 -1.30
C ASN A 2 19.37 5.95 0.22
N SER A 3 20.13 6.72 1.04
CA SER A 3 19.96 6.74 2.51
C SER A 3 18.53 7.11 2.95
N LYS A 4 17.87 8.00 2.22
CA LYS A 4 16.47 8.38 2.47
C LYS A 4 15.52 7.17 2.42
N ILE A 5 15.73 6.25 1.47
CA ILE A 5 14.94 5.01 1.34
C ILE A 5 15.15 4.14 2.58
N ILE A 6 16.41 3.91 2.96
CA ILE A 6 16.74 3.04 4.09
C ILE A 6 16.14 3.59 5.38
N ILE A 7 16.38 4.88 5.67
CA ILE A 7 15.90 5.52 6.90
C ILE A 7 14.35 5.49 6.92
N GLY A 8 13.68 5.91 5.83
CA GLY A 8 12.23 5.93 5.77
C GLY A 8 11.61 4.54 5.98
N TYR A 9 12.13 3.55 5.26
CA TYR A 9 11.64 2.18 5.37
C TYR A 9 11.85 1.59 6.77
N LEU A 10 13.06 1.75 7.34
CA LEU A 10 13.35 1.27 8.69
C LEU A 10 12.56 1.99 9.77
N SER A 11 12.24 3.28 9.58
CA SER A 11 11.37 4.02 10.52
C SER A 11 9.94 3.46 10.53
N VAL A 12 9.35 3.19 9.35
CA VAL A 12 8.02 2.59 9.24
C VAL A 12 8.02 1.17 9.79
N LEU A 13 9.01 0.35 9.41
CA LEU A 13 9.12 -1.03 9.88
C LEU A 13 9.35 -1.09 11.40
N GLY A 14 10.24 -0.27 11.95
CA GLY A 14 10.54 -0.19 13.38
C GLY A 14 9.32 0.27 14.20
N LEU A 15 8.60 1.30 13.73
CA LEU A 15 7.36 1.73 14.37
C LEU A 15 6.30 0.61 14.34
N SER A 16 6.17 -0.09 13.22
CA SER A 16 5.26 -1.23 13.10
C SER A 16 5.60 -2.33 14.10
N PHE A 17 6.87 -2.74 14.19
CA PHE A 17 7.33 -3.72 15.19
C PHE A 17 7.02 -3.26 16.62
N PHE A 18 7.32 -2.01 16.94
CA PHE A 18 7.05 -1.45 18.26
C PHE A 18 5.55 -1.51 18.61
N LEU A 19 4.67 -1.07 17.70
CA LEU A 19 3.23 -1.07 17.94
C LEU A 19 2.65 -2.48 18.13
N TYR A 20 3.09 -3.45 17.33
CA TYR A 20 2.62 -4.84 17.46
C TYR A 20 3.21 -5.53 18.71
N ALA A 21 4.42 -5.19 19.13
CA ALA A 21 5.03 -5.75 20.34
C ALA A 21 4.40 -5.18 21.63
N VAL A 22 4.20 -3.86 21.68
CA VAL A 22 3.71 -3.18 22.90
C VAL A 22 2.18 -3.22 22.99
N LYS A 23 1.47 -3.27 21.85
CA LYS A 23 -0.02 -3.25 21.76
C LYS A 23 -0.65 -2.10 22.56
N PRO A 24 -0.23 -0.86 22.36
CA PRO A 24 -0.60 0.28 23.21
C PRO A 24 -2.07 0.71 23.10
N GLY A 25 -2.83 0.10 22.19
CA GLY A 25 -4.23 0.42 21.89
C GLY A 25 -4.44 0.79 20.43
N ALA A 26 -5.67 0.62 19.93
CA ALA A 26 -5.98 0.76 18.51
C ALA A 26 -5.67 2.15 17.94
N SER A 27 -5.86 3.22 18.71
CA SER A 27 -5.62 4.60 18.26
C SER A 27 -4.15 4.88 17.91
N TYR A 28 -3.20 4.20 18.53
CA TYR A 28 -1.77 4.40 18.24
C TYR A 28 -1.35 3.84 16.87
N PHE A 29 -2.13 2.90 16.30
CA PHE A 29 -1.84 2.39 14.96
C PHE A 29 -2.02 3.46 13.87
N SER A 30 -2.75 4.55 14.12
CA SER A 30 -2.83 5.71 13.23
C SER A 30 -1.49 6.45 13.04
N LEU A 31 -0.51 6.21 13.91
CA LEU A 31 0.85 6.76 13.75
C LEU A 31 1.57 6.19 12.52
N LEU A 32 1.26 4.96 12.09
CA LEU A 32 1.87 4.38 10.89
C LEU A 32 1.49 5.14 9.61
N PRO A 33 0.22 5.30 9.24
CA PRO A 33 -0.16 6.07 8.06
C PRO A 33 0.29 7.54 8.15
N LEU A 34 0.27 8.12 9.35
CA LEU A 34 0.78 9.47 9.57
C LEU A 34 2.28 9.58 9.25
N LEU A 35 3.09 8.64 9.74
CA LEU A 35 4.53 8.59 9.44
C LEU A 35 4.77 8.39 7.94
N MET A 36 4.01 7.52 7.28
CA MET A 36 4.11 7.25 5.83
C MET A 36 3.85 8.50 5.00
N ILE A 37 2.94 9.37 5.43
CA ILE A 37 2.65 10.64 4.73
C ILE A 37 3.71 11.70 5.06
N ILE A 38 4.05 11.88 6.34
CA ILE A 38 4.92 12.99 6.77
C ILE A 38 6.38 12.77 6.38
N PHE A 39 6.89 11.54 6.43
CA PHE A 39 8.30 11.26 6.20
C PHE A 39 8.81 11.75 4.83
N PRO A 40 8.12 11.51 3.68
CA PRO A 40 8.53 12.05 2.40
C PRO A 40 8.70 13.58 2.40
N PHE A 41 7.80 14.31 3.07
CA PHE A 41 7.90 15.78 3.19
C PHE A 41 9.11 16.21 4.02
N ILE A 42 9.39 15.54 5.15
CA ILE A 42 10.56 15.84 6.00
C ILE A 42 11.85 15.74 5.20
N VAL A 43 11.97 14.75 4.31
CA VAL A 43 13.17 14.55 3.49
C VAL A 43 13.15 15.34 2.18
N GLY A 44 12.17 16.23 1.99
CA GLY A 44 12.04 17.11 0.84
C GLY A 44 11.66 16.39 -0.46
N HIS A 45 10.98 15.25 -0.38
CA HIS A 45 10.48 14.51 -1.55
C HIS A 45 9.05 14.92 -1.91
N ARG A 46 8.81 15.17 -3.20
CA ARG A 46 7.48 15.54 -3.71
C ARG A 46 6.85 14.35 -4.39
N VAL A 47 5.71 13.91 -3.86
CA VAL A 47 4.91 12.85 -4.47
C VAL A 47 3.96 13.45 -5.51
N LYS A 48 3.90 12.86 -6.68
CA LYS A 48 2.99 13.30 -7.75
C LYS A 48 1.57 12.80 -7.50
N LEU A 49 0.65 13.74 -7.52
CA LEU A 49 -0.79 13.56 -7.39
C LEU A 49 -1.45 14.33 -8.53
N THR A 50 -1.85 13.65 -9.59
CA THR A 50 -2.55 14.26 -10.72
C THR A 50 -3.86 13.52 -10.99
N PHE A 51 -4.97 14.25 -11.06
CA PHE A 51 -6.21 13.65 -11.50
C PHE A 51 -6.21 13.50 -13.01
N SER A 52 -6.20 12.26 -13.49
CA SER A 52 -6.23 11.88 -14.90
C SER A 52 -7.26 10.77 -15.08
N LEU A 53 -8.25 11.00 -15.93
CA LEU A 53 -9.28 9.99 -16.24
C LEU A 53 -8.65 8.76 -16.89
N GLN A 54 -7.61 8.93 -17.70
CA GLN A 54 -6.88 7.83 -18.33
C GLN A 54 -6.19 6.97 -17.27
N ASP A 55 -5.47 7.58 -16.31
CA ASP A 55 -4.79 6.85 -15.25
C ASP A 55 -5.80 6.14 -14.34
N PHE A 56 -6.90 6.82 -14.01
CA PHE A 56 -7.97 6.23 -13.23
C PHE A 56 -8.58 5.01 -13.93
N SER A 57 -8.89 5.11 -15.24
CA SER A 57 -9.42 3.98 -16.02
C SER A 57 -8.43 2.83 -16.11
N MET A 58 -7.13 3.11 -16.13
CA MET A 58 -6.09 2.08 -16.12
C MET A 58 -6.04 1.33 -14.79
N GLY A 59 -6.12 2.06 -13.65
CA GLY A 59 -6.20 1.44 -12.31
C GLY A 59 -7.46 0.61 -12.14
N PHE A 60 -8.61 1.13 -12.58
CA PHE A 60 -9.89 0.41 -12.53
C PHE A 60 -9.89 -0.82 -13.44
N GLY A 61 -9.37 -0.70 -14.67
CA GLY A 61 -9.24 -1.82 -15.62
C GLY A 61 -8.34 -2.94 -15.06
N ALA A 62 -7.21 -2.58 -14.45
CA ALA A 62 -6.34 -3.55 -13.79
C ALA A 62 -7.06 -4.25 -12.62
N ALA A 63 -7.84 -3.50 -11.83
CA ALA A 63 -8.63 -4.06 -10.74
C ALA A 63 -9.70 -5.04 -11.28
N LEU A 64 -10.45 -4.67 -12.30
CA LEU A 64 -11.43 -5.56 -12.92
C LEU A 64 -10.78 -6.85 -13.46
N MET A 65 -9.65 -6.71 -14.14
CA MET A 65 -8.97 -7.86 -14.77
C MET A 65 -8.43 -8.86 -13.74
N VAL A 66 -8.01 -8.41 -12.56
CA VAL A 66 -7.36 -9.26 -11.55
C VAL A 66 -8.32 -9.62 -10.42
N LEU A 67 -9.06 -8.65 -9.89
CA LEU A 67 -9.86 -8.85 -8.69
C LEU A 67 -11.22 -9.48 -8.98
N LEU A 68 -11.81 -9.24 -10.17
CA LEU A 68 -13.08 -9.86 -10.51
C LEU A 68 -12.97 -11.38 -10.65
N PRO A 69 -11.99 -11.96 -11.38
CA PRO A 69 -11.78 -13.41 -11.37
C PRO A 69 -11.51 -13.97 -9.98
N TYR A 70 -10.70 -13.27 -9.18
CA TYR A 70 -10.46 -13.68 -7.80
C TYR A 70 -11.75 -13.75 -6.99
N TYR A 71 -12.58 -12.72 -7.05
CA TYR A 71 -13.86 -12.67 -6.35
C TYR A 71 -14.84 -13.75 -6.82
N LEU A 72 -14.90 -14.02 -8.12
CA LEU A 72 -15.77 -15.07 -8.68
C LEU A 72 -15.34 -16.48 -8.27
N ILE A 73 -14.04 -16.71 -8.02
CA ILE A 73 -13.51 -18.02 -7.63
C ILE A 73 -13.62 -18.24 -6.13
N PHE A 74 -13.22 -17.24 -5.33
CA PHE A 74 -13.08 -17.38 -3.88
C PHE A 74 -14.25 -16.76 -3.10
N GLY A 75 -15.04 -15.90 -3.73
CA GLY A 75 -16.12 -15.14 -3.09
C GLY A 75 -15.59 -14.07 -2.14
N GLY A 76 -16.51 -13.33 -1.54
CA GLY A 76 -16.20 -12.42 -0.44
C GLY A 76 -16.34 -13.12 0.93
N THR A 77 -15.88 -12.47 1.98
CA THR A 77 -15.99 -13.00 3.36
C THR A 77 -17.40 -12.84 3.95
N GLY A 78 -18.31 -12.15 3.24
CA GLY A 78 -19.67 -11.85 3.71
C GLY A 78 -19.76 -10.77 4.79
N LYS A 79 -18.66 -10.09 5.10
CA LYS A 79 -18.67 -8.98 6.05
C LYS A 79 -19.36 -7.75 5.47
N THR A 80 -20.11 -7.04 6.28
CA THR A 80 -20.82 -5.82 5.86
C THR A 80 -19.85 -4.68 5.61
N ILE A 81 -19.92 -4.07 4.43
CA ILE A 81 -19.19 -2.86 4.07
C ILE A 81 -19.99 -1.65 4.57
N THR A 82 -19.40 -0.83 5.43
CA THR A 82 -19.99 0.41 5.91
C THR A 82 -19.29 1.62 5.28
N SER A 83 -19.94 2.81 5.32
CA SER A 83 -19.31 4.05 4.88
C SER A 83 -18.02 4.35 5.65
N TYR A 84 -17.99 4.05 6.95
CA TYR A 84 -16.78 4.16 7.78
C TYR A 84 -15.65 3.28 7.23
N THR A 85 -15.96 2.03 6.88
CA THR A 85 -14.99 1.09 6.30
C THR A 85 -14.38 1.65 5.01
N LEU A 86 -15.23 2.18 4.10
CA LEU A 86 -14.74 2.73 2.83
C LEU A 86 -13.80 3.93 3.06
N ILE A 87 -14.19 4.87 3.90
CA ILE A 87 -13.38 6.04 4.23
C ILE A 87 -12.06 5.61 4.90
N PHE A 88 -12.12 4.70 5.86
CA PHE A 88 -10.95 4.19 6.55
C PHE A 88 -9.97 3.49 5.58
N GLN A 89 -10.47 2.62 4.70
CA GLN A 89 -9.63 1.90 3.73
C GLN A 89 -8.94 2.85 2.73
N ILE A 90 -9.62 3.92 2.31
CA ILE A 90 -8.99 4.90 1.41
C ILE A 90 -7.98 5.75 2.17
N LEU A 91 -8.41 6.43 3.27
CA LEU A 91 -7.64 7.51 3.89
C LEU A 91 -6.58 7.02 4.88
N SER A 92 -6.82 5.88 5.53
CA SER A 92 -5.93 5.37 6.59
C SER A 92 -5.11 4.16 6.15
N VAL A 93 -5.43 3.54 5.00
CA VAL A 93 -4.71 2.37 4.50
C VAL A 93 -4.16 2.63 3.09
N ALA A 94 -5.01 2.62 2.06
CA ALA A 94 -4.54 2.62 0.68
C ALA A 94 -3.75 3.89 0.32
N PHE A 95 -4.25 5.07 0.66
CA PHE A 95 -3.59 6.32 0.29
C PHE A 95 -2.22 6.50 0.98
N PRO A 96 -2.07 6.37 2.31
CA PRO A 96 -0.77 6.50 2.97
C PRO A 96 0.26 5.47 2.50
N GLU A 97 -0.17 4.23 2.29
CA GLU A 97 0.73 3.17 1.84
C GLU A 97 1.20 3.42 0.41
N GLU A 98 0.31 3.78 -0.53
CA GLU A 98 0.73 4.08 -1.90
C GLU A 98 1.55 5.38 -1.98
N PHE A 99 1.23 6.38 -1.14
CA PHE A 99 2.02 7.59 -1.03
C PHE A 99 3.47 7.29 -0.64
N PHE A 100 3.68 6.40 0.32
CA PHE A 100 5.00 6.03 0.81
C PHE A 100 5.69 5.02 -0.13
N PHE A 101 5.04 3.90 -0.47
CA PHE A 101 5.69 2.83 -1.21
C PHE A 101 5.88 3.16 -2.70
N ARG A 102 4.93 3.83 -3.35
CA ARG A 102 5.04 4.21 -4.77
C ARG A 102 5.56 5.62 -4.93
N GLY A 103 4.89 6.57 -4.32
CA GLY A 103 5.24 7.97 -4.46
C GLY A 103 6.60 8.36 -3.89
N PHE A 104 7.09 7.63 -2.87
CA PHE A 104 8.39 7.91 -2.27
C PHE A 104 9.43 6.81 -2.53
N LEU A 105 9.22 5.57 -2.06
CA LEU A 105 10.25 4.54 -2.17
C LEU A 105 10.51 4.13 -3.61
N GLN A 106 9.47 3.74 -4.35
CA GLN A 106 9.61 3.29 -5.74
C GLN A 106 10.12 4.42 -6.63
N ASP A 107 9.64 5.66 -6.46
CA ASP A 107 10.11 6.81 -7.23
C ASP A 107 11.62 7.05 -7.06
N LEU A 108 12.13 6.97 -5.83
CA LEU A 108 13.57 7.08 -5.55
C LEU A 108 14.40 5.88 -6.03
N ILE A 109 13.82 4.68 -6.13
CA ILE A 109 14.50 3.49 -6.68
C ILE A 109 14.53 3.59 -8.21
N GLY A 110 13.44 4.07 -8.83
CA GLY A 110 13.30 4.29 -10.27
C GLY A 110 11.97 3.81 -10.84
N LYS A 111 11.79 4.07 -12.15
CA LYS A 111 10.58 3.72 -12.90
C LYS A 111 10.84 2.59 -13.90
N ASN A 112 11.26 1.44 -13.39
CA ASN A 112 11.57 0.25 -14.16
C ASN A 112 11.13 -1.01 -13.41
N LEU A 113 11.17 -2.17 -14.06
CA LEU A 113 10.71 -3.44 -13.47
C LEU A 113 11.50 -3.84 -12.21
N ARG A 114 12.79 -3.48 -12.14
CA ARG A 114 13.58 -3.71 -10.91
C ARG A 114 13.03 -2.90 -9.75
N ALA A 115 12.68 -1.63 -9.97
CA ALA A 115 12.07 -0.79 -8.94
C ALA A 115 10.70 -1.31 -8.50
N VAL A 116 9.87 -1.77 -9.44
CA VAL A 116 8.60 -2.45 -9.14
C VAL A 116 8.82 -3.64 -8.23
N PHE A 117 9.75 -4.53 -8.60
CA PHE A 117 10.04 -5.73 -7.80
C PHE A 117 10.54 -5.38 -6.39
N VAL A 118 11.54 -4.48 -6.28
CA VAL A 118 12.13 -4.09 -4.98
C VAL A 118 11.09 -3.40 -4.10
N ALA A 119 10.31 -2.45 -4.63
CA ALA A 119 9.27 -1.77 -3.87
C ALA A 119 8.18 -2.74 -3.40
N SER A 120 7.84 -3.74 -4.22
CA SER A 120 6.86 -4.77 -3.85
C SER A 120 7.38 -5.73 -2.78
N MET A 121 8.67 -6.07 -2.80
CA MET A 121 9.31 -6.81 -1.72
C MET A 121 9.29 -6.02 -0.41
N LEU A 122 9.65 -4.74 -0.44
CA LEU A 122 9.61 -3.87 0.73
C LEU A 122 8.19 -3.71 1.28
N PHE A 123 7.19 -3.59 0.39
CA PHE A 123 5.78 -3.53 0.77
C PHE A 123 5.34 -4.80 1.50
N SER A 124 5.62 -5.96 0.95
CA SER A 124 5.30 -7.26 1.57
C SER A 124 5.99 -7.42 2.92
N LEU A 125 7.30 -7.11 3.00
CA LEU A 125 8.07 -7.19 4.24
C LEU A 125 7.62 -6.19 5.32
N ALA A 126 6.99 -5.07 4.95
CA ALA A 126 6.39 -4.15 5.92
C ALA A 126 5.20 -4.76 6.68
N HIS A 127 4.59 -5.83 6.14
CA HIS A 127 3.54 -6.60 6.83
C HIS A 127 4.09 -7.67 7.78
N LEU A 128 5.42 -7.90 7.77
CA LEU A 128 6.07 -8.91 8.61
C LEU A 128 5.78 -8.72 10.12
N PRO A 129 5.83 -7.50 10.70
CA PRO A 129 5.49 -7.33 12.11
C PRO A 129 4.07 -7.82 12.44
N LYS A 130 3.08 -7.46 11.62
CA LYS A 130 1.72 -7.95 11.80
C LYS A 130 1.68 -9.46 11.70
N ALA A 131 2.24 -10.05 10.64
CA ALA A 131 2.25 -11.50 10.43
C ALA A 131 2.87 -12.27 11.61
N LEU A 132 3.99 -11.78 12.16
CA LEU A 132 4.68 -12.39 13.30
C LEU A 132 3.85 -12.35 14.60
N PHE A 133 3.19 -11.23 14.88
CA PHE A 133 2.47 -11.04 16.14
C PHE A 133 1.01 -11.53 16.10
N THR A 134 0.41 -11.69 14.90
CA THR A 134 -0.97 -12.16 14.76
C THR A 134 -1.07 -13.58 14.17
N GLY A 135 0.02 -14.12 13.61
CA GLY A 135 0.01 -15.40 12.89
C GLY A 135 -0.55 -15.33 11.47
N GLU A 136 -0.89 -14.13 10.98
CA GLU A 136 -1.51 -13.91 9.67
C GLU A 136 -0.47 -13.90 8.52
N TRP A 137 0.24 -15.01 8.30
CA TRP A 137 1.31 -15.11 7.29
C TRP A 137 0.86 -14.83 5.86
N ILE A 138 -0.43 -15.00 5.58
CA ILE A 138 -1.02 -14.71 4.27
C ILE A 138 -0.82 -13.24 3.85
N LEU A 139 -0.60 -12.33 4.81
CA LEU A 139 -0.31 -10.92 4.55
C LEU A 139 0.94 -10.71 3.69
N LEU A 140 1.90 -11.64 3.74
CA LEU A 140 3.10 -11.56 2.90
C LEU A 140 2.80 -11.80 1.42
N LEU A 141 1.64 -12.39 1.08
CA LEU A 141 1.18 -12.51 -0.30
C LEU A 141 0.75 -11.17 -0.90
N SER A 142 0.68 -10.09 -0.09
CA SER A 142 0.52 -8.72 -0.56
C SER A 142 1.61 -8.31 -1.58
N PHE A 143 2.69 -9.09 -1.67
CA PHE A 143 3.69 -8.98 -2.73
C PHE A 143 3.06 -9.00 -4.14
N PHE A 144 2.12 -9.90 -4.41
CA PHE A 144 1.52 -10.06 -5.73
C PHE A 144 0.66 -8.86 -6.17
N PRO A 145 -0.34 -8.39 -5.40
CA PRO A 145 -1.05 -7.16 -5.75
C PRO A 145 -0.13 -5.93 -5.77
N SER A 146 0.92 -5.94 -4.95
CA SER A 146 1.93 -4.87 -4.94
C SER A 146 2.70 -4.76 -6.26
N LEU A 147 2.96 -5.87 -6.96
CA LEU A 147 3.56 -5.84 -8.30
C LEU A 147 2.68 -5.08 -9.31
N ILE A 148 1.36 -5.26 -9.23
CA ILE A 148 0.41 -4.58 -10.10
C ILE A 148 0.41 -3.07 -9.80
N MET A 149 0.33 -2.70 -8.52
CA MET A 149 0.39 -1.29 -8.09
C MET A 149 1.72 -0.64 -8.51
N GLY A 150 2.84 -1.35 -8.33
CA GLY A 150 4.15 -0.88 -8.77
C GLY A 150 4.25 -0.70 -10.29
N TRP A 151 3.63 -1.59 -11.06
CA TRP A 151 3.54 -1.48 -12.51
C TRP A 151 2.65 -0.30 -12.93
N LEU A 152 1.50 -0.09 -12.28
CA LEU A 152 0.65 1.07 -12.52
C LEU A 152 1.43 2.37 -12.29
N TYR A 153 2.15 2.49 -11.17
CA TYR A 153 2.99 3.64 -10.89
C TYR A 153 4.09 3.84 -11.95
N MET A 154 4.77 2.77 -12.35
CA MET A 154 5.80 2.81 -13.40
C MET A 154 5.25 3.35 -14.72
N LYS A 155 3.98 3.06 -15.06
CA LYS A 155 3.34 3.47 -16.33
C LYS A 155 2.76 4.88 -16.27
N THR A 156 2.22 5.29 -15.13
CA THR A 156 1.45 6.55 -15.02
C THR A 156 2.22 7.67 -14.34
N ASP A 157 3.29 7.34 -13.59
CA ASP A 157 3.99 8.31 -12.71
C ASP A 157 3.03 9.02 -11.74
N ASN A 158 1.97 8.31 -11.33
CA ASN A 158 0.87 8.84 -10.53
C ASN A 158 0.41 7.77 -9.53
N ILE A 159 0.22 8.15 -8.25
CA ILE A 159 -0.20 7.19 -7.22
C ILE A 159 -1.71 6.89 -7.24
N LEU A 160 -2.55 7.74 -7.83
CA LEU A 160 -4.01 7.58 -7.76
C LEU A 160 -4.52 6.26 -8.34
N PRO A 161 -4.05 5.75 -9.52
CA PRO A 161 -4.44 4.44 -10.00
C PRO A 161 -4.00 3.30 -9.07
N CYS A 162 -2.88 3.47 -8.35
CA CYS A 162 -2.41 2.49 -7.38
C CYS A 162 -3.31 2.49 -6.13
N VAL A 163 -3.67 3.67 -5.63
CA VAL A 163 -4.62 3.83 -4.50
C VAL A 163 -5.97 3.19 -4.84
N LEU A 164 -6.49 3.43 -6.05
CA LEU A 164 -7.74 2.83 -6.49
C LEU A 164 -7.67 1.31 -6.52
N PHE A 165 -6.62 0.76 -7.15
CA PHE A 165 -6.41 -0.69 -7.21
C PHE A 165 -6.28 -1.29 -5.81
N HIS A 166 -5.45 -0.69 -4.94
CA HIS A 166 -5.22 -1.13 -3.57
C HIS A 166 -6.53 -1.13 -2.75
N PHE A 167 -7.28 -0.04 -2.81
CA PHE A 167 -8.57 0.08 -2.14
C PHE A 167 -9.53 -1.04 -2.55
N LEU A 168 -9.69 -1.27 -3.86
CA LEU A 168 -10.54 -2.33 -4.38
C LEU A 168 -10.03 -3.72 -4.00
N ALA A 169 -8.72 -3.94 -4.02
CA ALA A 169 -8.11 -5.21 -3.57
C ALA A 169 -8.43 -5.50 -2.10
N ASN A 170 -8.31 -4.49 -1.23
CA ASN A 170 -8.65 -4.64 0.18
C ASN A 170 -10.14 -4.95 0.40
N LEU A 171 -11.04 -4.33 -0.38
CA LEU A 171 -12.47 -4.64 -0.31
C LEU A 171 -12.74 -6.08 -0.71
N VAL A 172 -12.20 -6.54 -1.83
CA VAL A 172 -12.40 -7.90 -2.33
C VAL A 172 -11.80 -8.96 -1.42
N TYR A 173 -10.66 -8.65 -0.77
CA TYR A 173 -9.98 -9.60 0.10
C TYR A 173 -10.57 -9.67 1.52
N GLN A 174 -11.08 -8.54 2.06
CA GLN A 174 -11.49 -8.44 3.46
C GLN A 174 -13.01 -8.57 3.66
N TYR A 175 -13.80 -8.34 2.63
CA TYR A 175 -15.27 -8.25 2.67
C TYR A 175 -15.93 -9.13 1.62
#